data_7d8effec253f88db6101acb4ecc5706d
#
_entry.id   7d8effec253f88db6101acb4ecc5706d
#
_cell.length_a   1.000
_cell.length_b   1.000
_cell.length_c   1.000
_cell.angle_alpha   90.00
_cell.angle_beta   90.00
_cell.angle_gamma   90.00
#
_symmetry.space_group_name_H-M   'P 1'
#
loop_
_entity.id
_entity.type
_entity.pdbx_description
1 polymer ?
#
loop_
_entity_poly.entity_id
_entity_poly.type
_entity_poly.pdbx_seq_one_letter_code
_entity_poly.pdbx_strand_id
1 'polypeptide(L)'
;MLEDEVIMDYFYYTYKHNHIDFSSHIYKVSTYHYNWHGETEILILLKGRIEMSCNSEVFTMEPLDSIIISPQVGHATLALEQDTTALVIHVGKDFFQQFDPNFGMYQFVIRSDKSNRHNPFFTSLRHHAAMMMLIKSNGESPINQMWLEYHYLALASEVYDEIDAVKSIHGKPVDMTVATFDKMIAYIDKNYQQKIELEDIAQIGGYNVNYTSQFFKRQLGVSFLEYVLRLRLREATVRLANSTDSVAHIASDCGFADIKAFNVSFKKHFHTTPSEYRKQAKELGRKTKLHDWKEMISTQEQDIIRILESFVPYHDDLQYKVELDKANQKLQTVKKQLKSVVAEL
;
A
#
# COMPACT_ATOMS: atom_id res chain seq x y z
N MET A 1 21.66 1.23 -32.39
CA MET A 1 20.23 1.17 -32.16
C MET A 1 20.04 1.51 -30.70
N LEU A 2 19.62 2.73 -30.42
CA LEU A 2 19.21 3.15 -29.07
C LEU A 2 17.82 2.56 -28.87
N GLU A 3 17.68 1.63 -27.92
CA GLU A 3 16.38 1.18 -27.45
C GLU A 3 15.70 2.43 -26.88
N ASP A 4 14.57 2.81 -27.46
CA ASP A 4 13.68 3.82 -26.91
C ASP A 4 13.21 3.31 -25.53
N GLU A 5 13.83 3.83 -24.47
CA GLU A 5 13.28 3.70 -23.12
C GLU A 5 11.92 4.39 -23.14
N VAL A 6 10.87 3.58 -23.24
CA VAL A 6 9.50 4.03 -22.99
C VAL A 6 9.48 4.46 -21.53
N ILE A 7 9.54 5.76 -21.29
CA ILE A 7 9.31 6.34 -19.95
C ILE A 7 7.86 5.95 -19.60
N MET A 8 7.70 4.89 -18.83
CA MET A 8 6.40 4.51 -18.31
C MET A 8 6.07 5.44 -17.13
N ASP A 9 5.07 6.28 -17.31
CA ASP A 9 4.53 7.08 -16.22
C ASP A 9 3.74 6.14 -15.30
N TYR A 10 4.06 6.21 -14.01
CA TYR A 10 3.38 5.45 -12.97
C TYR A 10 2.52 6.38 -12.11
N PHE A 11 1.48 5.83 -11.52
CA PHE A 11 0.75 6.48 -10.43
C PHE A 11 1.64 6.50 -9.17
N TYR A 12 2.67 7.32 -9.18
CA TYR A 12 3.56 7.57 -8.05
C TYR A 12 3.91 9.05 -8.02
N TYR A 13 3.44 9.76 -7.01
CA TYR A 13 3.57 11.19 -6.90
C TYR A 13 4.05 11.58 -5.51
N THR A 14 4.99 12.50 -5.48
CA THR A 14 5.37 13.25 -4.29
C THR A 14 5.03 14.71 -4.52
N TYR A 15 4.51 15.37 -3.52
CA TYR A 15 4.15 16.79 -3.59
C TYR A 15 4.60 17.51 -2.34
N LYS A 16 5.30 18.61 -2.53
CA LYS A 16 5.73 19.48 -1.44
C LYS A 16 5.65 20.94 -1.90
N HIS A 17 4.73 21.67 -1.30
CA HIS A 17 4.54 23.09 -1.55
C HIS A 17 3.97 23.76 -0.30
N ASN A 18 4.64 24.83 0.17
CA ASN A 18 4.31 25.49 1.44
C ASN A 18 4.24 24.46 2.60
N HIS A 19 3.04 24.30 3.17
CA HIS A 19 2.78 23.39 4.28
C HIS A 19 2.16 22.05 3.84
N ILE A 20 1.94 21.87 2.55
CA ILE A 20 1.41 20.65 1.98
C ILE A 20 2.57 19.70 1.67
N ASP A 21 2.59 18.54 2.30
CA ASP A 21 3.60 17.50 2.08
C ASP A 21 2.90 16.15 2.09
N PHE A 22 2.84 15.49 0.93
CA PHE A 22 2.25 14.17 0.79
C PHE A 22 2.92 13.35 -0.29
N SER A 23 2.79 12.04 -0.18
CA SER A 23 3.05 11.12 -1.29
C SER A 23 1.80 10.29 -1.57
N SER A 24 1.60 9.93 -2.84
CA SER A 24 0.50 9.07 -3.24
C SER A 24 0.95 8.10 -4.33
N HIS A 25 0.46 6.86 -4.27
CA HIS A 25 0.78 5.85 -5.27
C HIS A 25 -0.29 4.78 -5.38
N ILE A 26 -0.37 4.19 -6.57
CA ILE A 26 -1.18 3.00 -6.83
C ILE A 26 -0.23 1.85 -7.15
N TYR A 27 -0.39 0.73 -6.45
CA TYR A 27 0.50 -0.42 -6.58
C TYR A 27 -0.26 -1.74 -6.48
N LYS A 28 0.33 -2.79 -7.05
CA LYS A 28 -0.16 -4.16 -6.84
C LYS A 28 0.30 -4.64 -5.48
N VAL A 29 -0.67 -4.97 -4.64
CA VAL A 29 -0.40 -5.63 -3.38
C VAL A 29 -0.07 -7.09 -3.70
N SER A 30 1.18 -7.49 -3.52
CA SER A 30 1.60 -8.84 -3.90
C SER A 30 1.71 -9.77 -2.70
N THR A 31 2.43 -9.34 -1.68
CA THR A 31 2.87 -10.20 -0.58
C THR A 31 2.82 -9.45 0.74
N TYR A 32 2.97 -10.18 1.84
CA TYR A 32 2.99 -9.58 3.18
C TYR A 32 4.04 -8.48 3.26
N HIS A 33 3.57 -7.27 3.50
CA HIS A 33 4.40 -6.10 3.69
C HIS A 33 4.06 -5.44 5.00
N TYR A 34 5.08 -5.24 5.81
CA TYR A 34 4.97 -4.52 7.06
C TYR A 34 5.41 -3.08 6.88
N ASN A 35 4.59 -2.17 7.38
CA ASN A 35 4.85 -0.74 7.40
C ASN A 35 4.84 -0.21 8.83
N TRP A 36 5.79 0.65 9.13
CA TRP A 36 5.79 1.48 10.33
C TRP A 36 6.49 2.80 10.03
N HIS A 37 5.75 3.86 9.94
CA HIS A 37 6.26 5.16 9.51
C HIS A 37 5.65 6.31 10.32
N GLY A 38 6.22 7.51 10.18
CA GLY A 38 5.81 8.71 10.91
C GLY A 38 4.69 9.51 10.24
N GLU A 39 4.06 8.99 9.21
CA GLU A 39 3.03 9.64 8.42
C GLU A 39 1.65 9.04 8.72
N THR A 40 0.60 9.80 8.49
CA THR A 40 -0.76 9.24 8.42
C THR A 40 -0.93 8.55 7.09
N GLU A 41 -1.26 7.24 7.10
CA GLU A 41 -1.54 6.49 5.88
C GLU A 41 -3.04 6.39 5.63
N ILE A 42 -3.43 6.63 4.38
CA ILE A 42 -4.78 6.37 3.87
C ILE A 42 -4.63 5.32 2.79
N LEU A 43 -5.20 4.13 2.99
CA LEU A 43 -5.21 3.06 2.00
C LEU A 43 -6.64 2.82 1.53
N ILE A 44 -6.84 2.79 0.21
CA ILE A 44 -8.12 2.48 -0.46
C ILE A 44 -7.90 1.26 -1.33
N LEU A 45 -8.67 0.20 -1.09
CA LEU A 45 -8.58 -1.01 -1.90
C LEU A 45 -9.38 -0.83 -3.20
N LEU A 46 -8.69 -0.86 -4.34
CA LEU A 46 -9.27 -0.68 -5.67
C LEU A 46 -9.74 -1.99 -6.29
N LYS A 47 -8.95 -3.07 -6.16
CA LYS A 47 -9.22 -4.41 -6.73
C LYS A 47 -8.73 -5.51 -5.81
N GLY A 48 -9.37 -6.68 -5.89
CA GLY A 48 -8.97 -7.88 -5.15
C GLY A 48 -9.35 -7.83 -3.69
N ARG A 49 -8.71 -8.65 -2.87
CA ARG A 49 -8.89 -8.70 -1.41
C ARG A 49 -7.54 -8.74 -0.71
N ILE A 50 -7.47 -8.08 0.43
CA ILE A 50 -6.31 -8.13 1.31
C ILE A 50 -6.69 -8.58 2.71
N GLU A 51 -5.78 -9.29 3.36
CA GLU A 51 -5.75 -9.38 4.81
C GLU A 51 -4.92 -8.19 5.32
N MET A 52 -5.52 -7.39 6.18
CA MET A 52 -4.87 -6.29 6.88
C MET A 52 -4.62 -6.71 8.32
N SER A 53 -3.41 -6.52 8.79
CA SER A 53 -3.03 -6.66 10.19
C SER A 53 -2.67 -5.27 10.71
N CYS A 54 -3.41 -4.75 11.67
CA CYS A 54 -3.24 -3.41 12.20
C CYS A 54 -3.77 -3.33 13.63
N ASN A 55 -3.04 -2.65 14.50
CA ASN A 55 -3.45 -2.39 15.91
C ASN A 55 -3.97 -3.64 16.65
N SER A 56 -3.24 -4.75 16.57
CA SER A 56 -3.59 -6.05 17.17
C SER A 56 -4.81 -6.77 16.57
N GLU A 57 -5.40 -6.23 15.53
CA GLU A 57 -6.50 -6.85 14.80
C GLU A 57 -6.04 -7.38 13.44
N VAL A 58 -6.68 -8.46 12.99
CA VAL A 58 -6.53 -8.99 11.64
C VAL A 58 -7.90 -9.07 11.00
N PHE A 59 -8.07 -8.45 9.84
CA PHE A 59 -9.34 -8.39 9.14
C PHE A 59 -9.12 -8.38 7.62
N THR A 60 -10.18 -8.69 6.87
CA THR A 60 -10.17 -8.66 5.41
C THR A 60 -10.77 -7.35 4.92
N MET A 61 -10.12 -6.75 3.91
CA MET A 61 -10.66 -5.63 3.15
C MET A 61 -11.02 -6.10 1.74
N GLU A 62 -12.12 -5.56 1.23
CA GLU A 62 -12.66 -5.78 -0.10
C GLU A 62 -12.62 -4.47 -0.92
N PRO A 63 -12.84 -4.50 -2.25
CA PRO A 63 -12.89 -3.29 -3.05
C PRO A 63 -13.85 -2.24 -2.46
N LEU A 64 -13.46 -0.97 -2.52
CA LEU A 64 -14.06 0.21 -1.90
C LEU A 64 -13.82 0.34 -0.39
N ASP A 65 -13.27 -0.66 0.29
CA ASP A 65 -12.86 -0.47 1.67
C ASP A 65 -11.68 0.47 1.75
N SER A 66 -11.69 1.30 2.79
CA SER A 66 -10.67 2.28 3.09
C SER A 66 -10.23 2.15 4.54
N ILE A 67 -8.98 2.44 4.81
CA ILE A 67 -8.44 2.52 6.17
C ILE A 67 -7.54 3.74 6.30
N ILE A 68 -7.63 4.40 7.45
CA ILE A 68 -6.77 5.53 7.84
C ILE A 68 -6.03 5.12 9.10
N ILE A 69 -4.71 5.18 9.05
CA ILE A 69 -3.82 4.70 10.10
C ILE A 69 -2.98 5.86 10.61
N SER A 70 -2.99 6.06 11.92
CA SER A 70 -2.18 7.11 12.56
C SER A 70 -0.68 6.86 12.41
N PRO A 71 0.14 7.93 12.51
CA PRO A 71 1.59 7.80 12.61
C PRO A 71 2.01 6.77 13.67
N GLN A 72 3.08 6.05 13.41
CA GLN A 72 3.69 5.08 14.32
C GLN A 72 2.79 3.90 14.72
N VAL A 73 1.71 3.63 14.02
CA VAL A 73 0.94 2.39 14.14
C VAL A 73 1.43 1.39 13.12
N GLY A 74 1.96 0.28 13.62
CA GLY A 74 2.42 -0.81 12.78
C GLY A 74 1.26 -1.53 12.09
N HIS A 75 1.41 -1.77 10.81
CA HIS A 75 0.41 -2.46 10.02
C HIS A 75 1.06 -3.28 8.90
N ALA A 76 0.31 -4.26 8.39
CA ALA A 76 0.78 -5.09 7.29
C ALA A 76 -0.37 -5.51 6.40
N THR A 77 -0.07 -5.62 5.10
CA THR A 77 -1.00 -6.09 4.09
C THR A 77 -0.55 -7.42 3.50
N LEU A 78 -1.48 -8.31 3.23
CA LEU A 78 -1.26 -9.57 2.52
C LEU A 78 -2.34 -9.71 1.45
N ALA A 79 -1.95 -9.76 0.18
CA ALA A 79 -2.91 -10.03 -0.89
C ALA A 79 -3.46 -11.45 -0.78
N LEU A 80 -4.77 -11.59 -0.75
CA LEU A 80 -5.48 -12.87 -0.75
C LEU A 80 -5.81 -13.33 -2.17
N GLU A 81 -5.77 -12.41 -3.12
CA GLU A 81 -6.06 -12.65 -4.55
C GLU A 81 -4.95 -12.07 -5.41
N GLN A 82 -4.77 -12.66 -6.57
CA GLN A 82 -3.92 -12.09 -7.60
C GLN A 82 -4.58 -10.82 -8.14
N ASP A 83 -3.76 -9.88 -8.66
CA ASP A 83 -4.25 -8.61 -9.20
C ASP A 83 -4.86 -7.64 -8.18
N THR A 84 -4.60 -7.89 -6.90
CA THR A 84 -4.99 -6.99 -5.83
C THR A 84 -4.26 -5.66 -5.95
N THR A 85 -5.00 -4.56 -6.00
CA THR A 85 -4.46 -3.22 -6.23
C THR A 85 -4.99 -2.23 -5.20
N ALA A 86 -4.10 -1.43 -4.63
CA ALA A 86 -4.44 -0.41 -3.65
C ALA A 86 -3.91 0.97 -4.06
N LEU A 87 -4.66 2.00 -3.71
CA LEU A 87 -4.23 3.39 -3.67
C LEU A 87 -3.82 3.71 -2.24
N VAL A 88 -2.63 4.30 -2.08
CA VAL A 88 -2.12 4.76 -0.78
C VAL A 88 -1.74 6.23 -0.88
N ILE A 89 -2.11 6.98 0.16
CA ILE A 89 -1.72 8.38 0.36
C ILE A 89 -1.07 8.47 1.74
N HIS A 90 0.13 9.02 1.80
CA HIS A 90 0.81 9.37 3.05
C HIS A 90 0.74 10.88 3.26
N VAL A 91 0.22 11.28 4.40
CA VAL A 91 0.16 12.68 4.82
C VAL A 91 1.20 12.88 5.92
N GLY A 92 2.14 13.80 5.68
CA GLY A 92 3.17 14.13 6.67
C GLY A 92 2.57 14.60 7.99
N LYS A 93 3.07 14.10 9.12
CA LYS A 93 2.59 14.49 10.46
C LYS A 93 2.63 15.99 10.67
N ASP A 94 3.61 16.67 10.11
CA ASP A 94 3.84 18.11 10.28
C ASP A 94 2.68 18.95 9.70
N PHE A 95 1.94 18.39 8.73
CA PHE A 95 0.74 19.04 8.19
C PHE A 95 -0.33 19.25 9.27
N PHE A 96 -0.72 18.18 9.97
CA PHE A 96 -1.74 18.27 11.00
C PHE A 96 -1.24 18.98 12.26
N GLN A 97 0.06 18.88 12.60
CA GLN A 97 0.65 19.54 13.75
C GLN A 97 0.62 21.06 13.69
N GLN A 98 0.44 21.67 12.52
CA GLN A 98 0.25 23.11 12.37
C GLN A 98 -1.08 23.58 12.99
N PHE A 99 -2.09 22.71 12.95
CA PHE A 99 -3.44 23.00 13.46
C PHE A 99 -3.64 22.43 14.86
N ASP A 100 -3.02 21.29 15.16
CA ASP A 100 -3.05 20.62 16.45
C ASP A 100 -1.66 20.13 16.85
N PRO A 101 -0.92 20.87 17.71
CA PRO A 101 0.42 20.47 18.14
C PRO A 101 0.50 19.08 18.79
N ASN A 102 -0.61 18.57 19.30
CA ASN A 102 -0.68 17.26 19.94
C ASN A 102 -0.96 16.11 18.95
N PHE A 103 -1.17 16.40 17.67
CA PHE A 103 -1.53 15.41 16.67
C PHE A 103 -0.62 14.16 16.66
N GLY A 104 0.68 14.36 16.84
CA GLY A 104 1.66 13.26 16.90
C GLY A 104 1.51 12.33 18.11
N MET A 105 0.67 12.67 19.10
CA MET A 105 0.37 11.85 20.28
C MET A 105 -0.92 11.04 20.13
N TYR A 106 -1.68 11.26 19.06
CA TYR A 106 -2.93 10.55 18.82
C TYR A 106 -2.66 9.18 18.19
N GLN A 107 -3.40 8.19 18.67
CA GLN A 107 -3.50 6.88 18.01
C GLN A 107 -4.95 6.66 17.58
N PHE A 108 -5.10 6.32 16.33
CA PHE A 108 -6.40 6.02 15.71
C PHE A 108 -6.22 5.03 14.57
N VAL A 109 -7.27 4.26 14.34
CA VAL A 109 -7.47 3.46 13.14
C VAL A 109 -8.94 3.63 12.75
N ILE A 110 -9.17 4.24 11.60
CA ILE A 110 -10.52 4.46 11.06
C ILE A 110 -10.64 3.58 9.83
N ARG A 111 -11.63 2.70 9.79
CA ARG A 111 -11.80 1.77 8.67
C ARG A 111 -13.25 1.62 8.21
N SER A 112 -13.41 1.34 6.94
CA SER A 112 -14.67 0.90 6.39
C SER A 112 -14.73 -0.63 6.25
N ASP A 113 -15.94 -1.12 6.17
CA ASP A 113 -16.31 -2.49 5.82
C ASP A 113 -17.64 -2.50 5.04
N LYS A 114 -18.20 -3.67 4.79
CA LYS A 114 -19.48 -3.83 4.06
C LYS A 114 -20.64 -3.00 4.64
N SER A 115 -20.63 -2.70 5.94
CA SER A 115 -21.73 -2.01 6.61
C SER A 115 -21.69 -0.49 6.42
N ASN A 116 -20.49 0.10 6.26
CA ASN A 116 -20.31 1.55 6.27
C ASN A 116 -19.49 2.12 5.09
N ARG A 117 -18.96 1.29 4.16
CA ARG A 117 -18.13 1.75 3.02
C ARG A 117 -18.82 2.77 2.11
N HIS A 118 -20.13 2.84 2.14
CA HIS A 118 -20.94 3.78 1.36
C HIS A 118 -21.43 5.00 2.16
N ASN A 119 -20.99 5.17 3.41
CA ASN A 119 -21.33 6.37 4.14
C ASN A 119 -20.69 7.62 3.47
N PRO A 120 -21.20 8.83 3.74
CA PRO A 120 -20.72 10.06 3.09
C PRO A 120 -19.22 10.26 3.24
N PHE A 121 -18.65 10.04 4.43
CA PHE A 121 -17.23 10.22 4.70
C PHE A 121 -16.34 9.35 3.79
N PHE A 122 -16.55 8.01 3.77
CA PHE A 122 -15.72 7.14 2.94
C PHE A 122 -15.96 7.35 1.44
N THR A 123 -17.16 7.82 1.05
CA THR A 123 -17.44 8.17 -0.34
C THR A 123 -16.68 9.43 -0.75
N SER A 124 -16.69 10.48 0.09
CA SER A 124 -15.92 11.71 -0.11
C SER A 124 -14.42 11.46 -0.09
N LEU A 125 -13.93 10.65 0.85
CA LEU A 125 -12.53 10.25 0.94
C LEU A 125 -12.03 9.64 -0.39
N ARG A 126 -12.78 8.68 -0.96
CA ARG A 126 -12.44 8.07 -2.25
C ARG A 126 -12.50 9.07 -3.40
N HIS A 127 -13.50 9.98 -3.38
CA HIS A 127 -13.60 11.04 -4.38
C HIS A 127 -12.35 11.92 -4.40
N HIS A 128 -11.98 12.50 -3.27
CA HIS A 128 -10.82 13.38 -3.20
C HIS A 128 -9.52 12.66 -3.52
N ALA A 129 -9.34 11.43 -3.03
CA ALA A 129 -8.18 10.62 -3.35
C ALA A 129 -8.07 10.31 -4.86
N ALA A 130 -9.18 9.95 -5.51
CA ALA A 130 -9.22 9.70 -6.95
C ALA A 130 -8.90 10.97 -7.77
N MET A 131 -9.49 12.10 -7.39
CA MET A 131 -9.23 13.38 -8.04
C MET A 131 -7.76 13.78 -7.97
N MET A 132 -7.10 13.61 -6.83
CA MET A 132 -5.66 13.87 -6.70
C MET A 132 -4.84 13.03 -7.70
N MET A 133 -5.17 11.74 -7.86
CA MET A 133 -4.48 10.85 -8.79
C MET A 133 -4.73 11.22 -10.25
N LEU A 134 -5.99 11.51 -10.62
CA LEU A 134 -6.38 11.90 -11.98
C LEU A 134 -5.80 13.26 -12.38
N ILE A 135 -5.77 14.23 -11.48
CA ILE A 135 -5.16 15.54 -11.73
C ILE A 135 -3.67 15.39 -12.01
N LYS A 136 -2.95 14.63 -11.19
CA LYS A 136 -1.51 14.43 -11.38
C LYS A 136 -1.17 13.66 -12.65
N SER A 137 -2.01 12.71 -13.07
CA SER A 137 -1.80 11.96 -14.33
C SER A 137 -2.01 12.82 -15.58
N ASN A 138 -2.67 13.97 -15.48
CA ASN A 138 -2.90 14.90 -16.60
C ASN A 138 -1.82 15.97 -16.79
N GLY A 139 -0.70 15.84 -16.07
CA GLY A 139 0.44 16.73 -16.19
C GLY A 139 0.37 17.95 -15.27
N GLU A 140 1.42 18.74 -15.30
CA GLU A 140 1.60 19.89 -14.44
C GLU A 140 1.12 21.18 -15.12
N SER A 141 0.25 21.91 -14.43
CA SER A 141 -0.18 23.25 -14.79
C SER A 141 -0.57 24.00 -13.51
N PRO A 142 -0.56 25.36 -13.52
CA PRO A 142 -1.00 26.12 -12.35
C PRO A 142 -2.42 25.77 -11.89
N ILE A 143 -3.33 25.53 -12.80
CA ILE A 143 -4.71 25.17 -12.47
C ILE A 143 -4.79 23.75 -11.88
N ASN A 144 -4.03 22.78 -12.41
CA ASN A 144 -3.96 21.44 -11.87
C ASN A 144 -3.36 21.46 -10.46
N GLN A 145 -2.37 22.30 -10.21
CA GLN A 145 -1.81 22.49 -8.87
C GLN A 145 -2.86 23.02 -7.89
N MET A 146 -3.62 24.03 -8.26
CA MET A 146 -4.68 24.61 -7.41
C MET A 146 -5.77 23.57 -7.08
N TRP A 147 -6.20 22.77 -8.07
CA TRP A 147 -7.17 21.70 -7.85
C TRP A 147 -6.59 20.56 -6.99
N LEU A 148 -5.33 20.21 -7.19
CA LEU A 148 -4.65 19.20 -6.36
C LEU A 148 -4.61 19.63 -4.89
N GLU A 149 -4.23 20.86 -4.61
CA GLU A 149 -4.19 21.42 -3.26
C GLU A 149 -5.59 21.50 -2.64
N TYR A 150 -6.59 21.88 -3.42
CA TYR A 150 -7.99 21.87 -2.96
C TYR A 150 -8.43 20.47 -2.51
N HIS A 151 -8.25 19.46 -3.35
CA HIS A 151 -8.64 18.08 -3.01
C HIS A 151 -7.84 17.51 -1.85
N TYR A 152 -6.56 17.85 -1.76
CA TYR A 152 -5.74 17.47 -0.60
C TYR A 152 -6.26 18.11 0.71
N LEU A 153 -6.54 19.40 0.71
CA LEU A 153 -7.03 20.11 1.90
C LEU A 153 -8.43 19.62 2.31
N ALA A 154 -9.32 19.36 1.35
CA ALA A 154 -10.63 18.80 1.62
C ALA A 154 -10.51 17.40 2.25
N LEU A 155 -9.71 16.51 1.65
CA LEU A 155 -9.44 15.18 2.17
C LEU A 155 -8.86 15.24 3.59
N ALA A 156 -7.85 16.07 3.81
CA ALA A 156 -7.20 16.19 5.10
C ALA A 156 -8.13 16.75 6.17
N SER A 157 -8.99 17.71 5.82
CA SER A 157 -9.99 18.28 6.73
C SER A 157 -11.02 17.25 7.17
N GLU A 158 -11.59 16.47 6.23
CA GLU A 158 -12.55 15.41 6.53
C GLU A 158 -11.91 14.30 7.37
N VAL A 159 -10.68 13.94 7.07
CA VAL A 159 -9.91 12.96 7.87
C VAL A 159 -9.69 13.46 9.28
N TYR A 160 -9.38 14.75 9.45
CA TYR A 160 -9.17 15.33 10.78
C TYR A 160 -10.46 15.35 11.61
N ASP A 161 -11.60 15.69 11.01
CA ASP A 161 -12.91 15.64 11.68
C ASP A 161 -13.23 14.25 12.20
N GLU A 162 -12.97 13.20 11.39
CA GLU A 162 -13.20 11.80 11.77
C GLU A 162 -12.23 11.35 12.87
N ILE A 163 -10.98 11.82 12.83
CA ILE A 163 -9.98 11.56 13.87
C ILE A 163 -10.41 12.17 15.19
N ASP A 164 -10.94 13.38 15.20
CA ASP A 164 -11.35 14.06 16.43
C ASP A 164 -12.42 13.30 17.20
N ALA A 165 -13.28 12.58 16.48
CA ALA A 165 -14.33 11.73 17.05
C ALA A 165 -13.81 10.45 17.73
N VAL A 166 -12.66 9.90 17.27
CA VAL A 166 -12.18 8.56 17.69
C VAL A 166 -10.81 8.56 18.33
N LYS A 167 -10.10 9.71 18.36
CA LYS A 167 -8.76 9.80 18.89
C LYS A 167 -8.69 9.44 20.36
N SER A 168 -7.69 8.67 20.73
CA SER A 168 -7.30 8.45 22.12
C SER A 168 -5.91 9.04 22.35
N ILE A 169 -5.77 9.79 23.45
CA ILE A 169 -4.46 10.27 23.88
C ILE A 169 -3.80 9.12 24.64
N HIS A 170 -2.84 8.46 24.02
CA HIS A 170 -2.01 7.49 24.71
C HIS A 170 -0.90 8.26 25.44
N GLY A 171 -1.07 8.43 26.75
CA GLY A 171 -0.25 9.25 27.64
C GLY A 171 1.16 8.71 27.94
N LYS A 172 1.76 7.90 27.08
CA LYS A 172 3.21 7.63 27.09
C LYS A 172 3.67 7.37 25.65
N PRO A 173 4.79 7.99 25.22
CA PRO A 173 5.50 7.51 24.04
C PRO A 173 5.77 6.03 24.22
N VAL A 174 5.62 5.25 23.15
CA VAL A 174 6.08 3.87 23.14
C VAL A 174 7.56 3.90 23.51
N ASP A 175 7.97 3.21 24.58
CA ASP A 175 9.36 3.20 25.10
C ASP A 175 10.39 2.75 24.04
N MET A 176 9.92 2.08 22.99
CA MET A 176 10.73 1.62 21.86
C MET A 176 10.74 2.70 20.77
N THR A 177 11.94 3.19 20.42
CA THR A 177 12.07 4.15 19.31
C THR A 177 11.83 3.44 17.96
N VAL A 178 11.32 4.21 16.97
CA VAL A 178 11.21 3.74 15.57
C VAL A 178 12.54 3.10 15.13
N ALA A 179 13.66 3.77 15.39
CA ALA A 179 14.98 3.28 15.00
C ALA A 179 15.37 1.93 15.64
N THR A 180 14.89 1.64 16.85
CA THR A 180 15.15 0.33 17.50
C THR A 180 14.31 -0.76 16.87
N PHE A 181 13.05 -0.48 16.57
CA PHE A 181 12.19 -1.44 15.90
C PHE A 181 12.65 -1.72 14.47
N ASP A 182 13.05 -0.70 13.73
CA ASP A 182 13.63 -0.86 12.39
C ASP A 182 14.85 -1.78 12.39
N LYS A 183 15.72 -1.69 13.42
CA LYS A 183 16.84 -2.62 13.58
C LYS A 183 16.40 -4.06 13.80
N MET A 184 15.36 -4.27 14.61
CA MET A 184 14.78 -5.60 14.82
C MET A 184 14.21 -6.17 13.52
N ILE A 185 13.41 -5.38 12.79
CA ILE A 185 12.84 -5.78 11.51
C ILE A 185 13.93 -6.05 10.48
N ALA A 186 14.92 -5.18 10.34
CA ALA A 186 16.05 -5.37 9.41
C ALA A 186 16.82 -6.66 9.70
N TYR A 187 16.98 -7.02 10.99
CA TYR A 187 17.60 -8.29 11.36
C TYR A 187 16.73 -9.48 10.93
N ILE A 188 15.43 -9.43 11.16
CA ILE A 188 14.51 -10.49 10.76
C ILE A 188 14.52 -10.64 9.24
N ASP A 189 14.42 -9.54 8.49
CA ASP A 189 14.42 -9.53 7.02
C ASP A 189 15.70 -10.13 6.43
N LYS A 190 16.82 -9.97 7.13
CA LYS A 190 18.10 -10.55 6.70
C LYS A 190 18.23 -12.04 7.05
N ASN A 191 17.56 -12.50 8.09
CA ASN A 191 17.82 -13.82 8.70
C ASN A 191 16.61 -14.77 8.70
N TYR A 192 15.44 -14.38 8.16
CA TYR A 192 14.19 -15.17 8.23
C TYR A 192 14.31 -16.59 7.66
N GLN A 193 15.26 -16.84 6.77
CA GLN A 193 15.52 -18.17 6.19
C GLN A 193 16.09 -19.15 7.21
N GLN A 194 16.72 -18.64 8.26
CA GLN A 194 17.32 -19.43 9.33
C GLN A 194 16.36 -19.52 10.53
N LYS A 195 16.72 -20.34 11.51
CA LYS A 195 16.03 -20.34 12.80
C LYS A 195 16.36 -19.04 13.53
N ILE A 196 15.34 -18.19 13.75
CA ILE A 196 15.45 -16.97 14.55
C ILE A 196 14.61 -17.17 15.80
N GLU A 197 15.15 -16.82 16.95
CA GLU A 197 14.45 -16.87 18.23
C GLU A 197 14.06 -15.46 18.69
N LEU A 198 13.01 -15.37 19.51
CA LEU A 198 12.55 -14.07 20.02
C LEU A 198 13.59 -13.42 20.94
N GLU A 199 14.41 -14.24 21.57
CA GLU A 199 15.55 -13.85 22.40
C GLU A 199 16.57 -13.02 21.62
N ASP A 200 16.87 -13.41 20.38
CA ASP A 200 17.81 -12.69 19.50
C ASP A 200 17.29 -11.28 19.22
N ILE A 201 16.00 -11.19 18.96
CA ILE A 201 15.32 -9.93 18.67
C ILE A 201 15.25 -9.04 19.93
N ALA A 202 14.97 -9.63 21.07
CA ALA A 202 14.94 -8.94 22.34
C ALA A 202 16.32 -8.34 22.69
N GLN A 203 17.39 -9.08 22.44
CA GLN A 203 18.76 -8.61 22.64
C GLN A 203 19.11 -7.44 21.72
N ILE A 204 18.73 -7.51 20.44
CA ILE A 204 18.96 -6.42 19.45
C ILE A 204 18.25 -5.14 19.89
N GLY A 205 17.04 -5.25 20.43
CA GLY A 205 16.28 -4.12 20.93
C GLY A 205 16.70 -3.61 22.29
N GLY A 206 17.47 -4.37 23.04
CA GLY A 206 17.83 -4.07 24.43
C GLY A 206 16.66 -4.25 25.42
N TYR A 207 15.69 -5.14 25.07
CA TYR A 207 14.50 -5.40 25.88
C TYR A 207 14.46 -6.85 26.38
N ASN A 208 13.62 -7.10 27.38
CA ASN A 208 13.33 -8.47 27.76
C ASN A 208 12.37 -9.17 26.77
N VAL A 209 12.42 -10.49 26.72
CA VAL A 209 11.66 -11.32 25.78
C VAL A 209 10.14 -11.10 25.90
N ASN A 210 9.63 -10.99 27.12
CA ASN A 210 8.19 -10.78 27.35
C ASN A 210 7.71 -9.43 26.80
N TYR A 211 8.48 -8.37 27.04
CA TYR A 211 8.17 -7.04 26.48
C TYR A 211 8.21 -7.07 24.95
N THR A 212 9.25 -7.66 24.37
CA THR A 212 9.41 -7.81 22.92
C THR A 212 8.24 -8.59 22.31
N SER A 213 7.82 -9.70 22.92
CA SER A 213 6.65 -10.47 22.47
C SER A 213 5.36 -9.65 22.49
N GLN A 214 5.09 -8.94 23.58
CA GLN A 214 3.92 -8.09 23.70
C GLN A 214 3.98 -6.90 22.73
N PHE A 215 5.18 -6.36 22.52
CA PHE A 215 5.39 -5.26 21.59
C PHE A 215 5.09 -5.70 20.15
N PHE A 216 5.62 -6.84 19.70
CA PHE A 216 5.29 -7.40 18.38
C PHE A 216 3.78 -7.56 18.22
N LYS A 217 3.11 -8.19 19.18
CA LYS A 217 1.66 -8.42 19.10
C LYS A 217 0.87 -7.10 19.08
N ARG A 218 1.30 -6.11 19.85
CA ARG A 218 0.64 -4.80 19.93
C ARG A 218 0.84 -3.99 18.65
N GLN A 219 2.07 -3.96 18.10
CA GLN A 219 2.38 -3.15 16.92
C GLN A 219 1.97 -3.81 15.61
N LEU A 220 2.16 -5.12 15.50
CA LEU A 220 1.94 -5.87 14.27
C LEU A 220 0.60 -6.61 14.23
N GLY A 221 -0.14 -6.68 15.34
CA GLY A 221 -1.34 -7.52 15.44
C GLY A 221 -1.06 -9.02 15.41
N VAL A 222 0.18 -9.43 15.14
CA VAL A 222 0.59 -10.84 15.01
C VAL A 222 1.76 -11.15 15.94
N SER A 223 1.95 -12.42 16.27
CA SER A 223 3.12 -12.84 17.03
C SER A 223 4.39 -12.77 16.18
N PHE A 224 5.56 -12.72 16.84
CA PHE A 224 6.85 -12.80 16.17
C PHE A 224 6.97 -14.01 15.23
N LEU A 225 6.54 -15.18 15.67
CA LEU A 225 6.59 -16.40 14.84
C LEU A 225 5.68 -16.30 13.62
N GLU A 226 4.49 -15.72 13.78
CA GLU A 226 3.57 -15.47 12.66
C GLU A 226 4.16 -14.44 11.68
N TYR A 227 4.83 -13.41 12.17
CA TYR A 227 5.54 -12.44 11.33
C TYR A 227 6.61 -13.11 10.46
N VAL A 228 7.50 -13.91 11.09
CA VAL A 228 8.54 -14.66 10.36
C VAL A 228 7.93 -15.63 9.34
N LEU A 229 6.85 -16.32 9.71
CA LEU A 229 6.12 -17.22 8.80
C LEU A 229 5.62 -16.47 7.57
N ARG A 230 5.02 -15.30 7.75
CA ARG A 230 4.50 -14.49 6.65
C ARG A 230 5.61 -13.98 5.72
N LEU A 231 6.78 -13.61 6.25
CA LEU A 231 7.95 -13.28 5.43
C LEU A 231 8.40 -14.45 4.57
N ARG A 232 8.48 -15.66 5.16
CA ARG A 232 8.82 -16.88 4.42
C ARG A 232 7.82 -17.19 3.31
N LEU A 233 6.54 -17.04 3.60
CA LEU A 233 5.47 -17.22 2.62
C LEU A 233 5.56 -16.18 1.49
N ARG A 234 5.86 -14.92 1.82
CA ARG A 234 6.11 -13.84 0.86
C ARG A 234 7.20 -14.25 -0.14
N GLU A 235 8.36 -14.61 0.37
CA GLU A 235 9.48 -15.01 -0.48
C GLU A 235 9.13 -16.23 -1.36
N ALA A 236 8.40 -17.18 -0.78
CA ALA A 236 7.95 -18.34 -1.53
C ALA A 236 7.02 -17.97 -2.69
N THR A 237 6.10 -17.01 -2.54
CA THR A 237 5.24 -16.57 -3.65
C THR A 237 6.04 -15.95 -4.78
N VAL A 238 7.04 -15.12 -4.47
CA VAL A 238 7.95 -14.52 -5.45
C VAL A 238 8.71 -15.61 -6.21
N ARG A 239 9.29 -16.58 -5.52
CA ARG A 239 10.04 -17.69 -6.15
C ARG A 239 9.14 -18.61 -6.96
N LEU A 240 7.93 -18.90 -6.49
CA LEU A 240 6.95 -19.67 -7.24
C LEU A 240 6.58 -19.01 -8.58
N ALA A 241 6.47 -17.70 -8.61
CA ALA A 241 6.15 -16.93 -9.82
C ALA A 241 7.32 -16.84 -10.78
N ASN A 242 8.57 -16.75 -10.30
CA ASN A 242 9.74 -16.38 -11.09
C ASN A 242 10.72 -17.52 -11.40
N SER A 243 10.64 -18.66 -10.69
CA SER A 243 11.56 -19.79 -10.90
C SER A 243 10.87 -21.07 -11.36
N THR A 244 11.69 -21.99 -11.84
CA THR A 244 11.27 -23.36 -12.16
C THR A 244 11.63 -24.35 -11.06
N ASP A 245 12.18 -23.89 -9.94
CA ASP A 245 12.59 -24.72 -8.82
C ASP A 245 11.44 -25.56 -8.29
N SER A 246 11.76 -26.73 -7.75
CA SER A 246 10.74 -27.58 -7.14
C SER A 246 10.09 -26.88 -5.95
N VAL A 247 8.82 -27.17 -5.69
CA VAL A 247 8.10 -26.62 -4.52
C VAL A 247 8.83 -26.98 -3.21
N ALA A 248 9.44 -28.16 -3.15
CA ALA A 248 10.22 -28.60 -1.99
C ALA A 248 11.50 -27.78 -1.81
N HIS A 249 12.20 -27.45 -2.88
CA HIS A 249 13.40 -26.62 -2.85
C HIS A 249 13.05 -25.19 -2.39
N ILE A 250 11.99 -24.61 -2.95
CA ILE A 250 11.52 -23.28 -2.54
C ILE A 250 11.15 -23.26 -1.05
N ALA A 251 10.44 -24.29 -0.55
CA ALA A 251 10.10 -24.38 0.86
C ALA A 251 11.34 -24.40 1.77
N SER A 252 12.35 -25.22 1.42
CA SER A 252 13.61 -25.29 2.15
C SER A 252 14.35 -23.95 2.15
N ASP A 253 14.52 -23.33 0.99
CA ASP A 253 15.23 -22.06 0.83
C ASP A 253 14.55 -20.90 1.53
N CYS A 254 13.23 -20.96 1.66
CA CYS A 254 12.46 -19.97 2.44
C CYS A 254 12.47 -20.22 3.95
N GLY A 255 13.17 -21.25 4.41
CA GLY A 255 13.36 -21.55 5.84
C GLY A 255 12.23 -22.35 6.48
N PHE A 256 11.42 -23.08 5.70
CA PHE A 256 10.46 -24.03 6.25
C PHE A 256 11.14 -25.31 6.69
N ALA A 257 10.74 -25.85 7.84
CA ALA A 257 11.31 -27.07 8.40
C ALA A 257 11.07 -28.28 7.47
N ASP A 258 9.91 -28.33 6.84
CA ASP A 258 9.53 -29.38 5.89
C ASP A 258 8.45 -28.88 4.90
N ILE A 259 8.26 -29.63 3.82
CA ILE A 259 7.30 -29.31 2.77
C ILE A 259 5.84 -29.42 3.26
N LYS A 260 5.55 -30.26 4.27
CA LYS A 260 4.19 -30.40 4.81
C LYS A 260 3.79 -29.13 5.56
N ALA A 261 4.67 -28.62 6.42
CA ALA A 261 4.48 -27.37 7.14
C ALA A 261 4.29 -26.20 6.15
N PHE A 262 5.11 -26.15 5.09
CA PHE A 262 4.96 -25.17 4.02
C PHE A 262 3.58 -25.23 3.34
N ASN A 263 3.19 -26.41 2.84
CA ASN A 263 1.91 -26.56 2.11
C ASN A 263 0.71 -26.21 2.99
N VAL A 264 0.71 -26.61 4.28
CA VAL A 264 -0.36 -26.28 5.22
C VAL A 264 -0.44 -24.77 5.45
N SER A 265 0.71 -24.13 5.72
CA SER A 265 0.77 -22.70 5.95
C SER A 265 0.39 -21.89 4.69
N PHE A 266 0.89 -22.31 3.53
CA PHE A 266 0.58 -21.67 2.25
C PHE A 266 -0.92 -21.72 1.93
N LYS A 267 -1.52 -22.94 2.04
CA LYS A 267 -2.96 -23.10 1.79
C LYS A 267 -3.81 -22.33 2.80
N LYS A 268 -3.39 -22.26 4.08
CA LYS A 268 -4.07 -21.48 5.09
C LYS A 268 -4.12 -19.99 4.75
N HIS A 269 -3.01 -19.42 4.23
CA HIS A 269 -2.89 -17.99 3.97
C HIS A 269 -3.41 -17.57 2.60
N PHE A 270 -3.19 -18.39 1.56
CA PHE A 270 -3.53 -18.04 0.17
C PHE A 270 -4.74 -18.79 -0.39
N HIS A 271 -5.36 -19.68 0.40
CA HIS A 271 -6.52 -20.51 0.00
C HIS A 271 -6.30 -21.36 -1.25
N THR A 272 -5.06 -21.50 -1.69
CA THR A 272 -4.63 -22.29 -2.86
C THR A 272 -3.36 -23.07 -2.54
N THR A 273 -3.02 -24.07 -3.35
CA THR A 273 -1.75 -24.78 -3.19
C THR A 273 -0.59 -24.04 -3.86
N PRO A 274 0.68 -24.24 -3.43
CA PRO A 274 1.84 -23.63 -4.08
C PRO A 274 1.93 -23.94 -5.57
N SER A 275 1.55 -25.17 -5.98
CA SER A 275 1.57 -25.58 -7.40
C SER A 275 0.50 -24.88 -8.23
N GLU A 276 -0.70 -24.72 -7.70
CA GLU A 276 -1.77 -23.97 -8.34
C GLU A 276 -1.42 -22.49 -8.43
N TYR A 277 -0.88 -21.90 -7.35
CA TYR A 277 -0.40 -20.51 -7.34
C TYR A 277 0.64 -20.28 -8.46
N ARG A 278 1.64 -21.17 -8.61
CA ARG A 278 2.62 -21.12 -9.70
C ARG A 278 1.97 -21.15 -11.07
N LYS A 279 1.00 -22.04 -11.28
CA LYS A 279 0.29 -22.18 -12.56
C LYS A 279 -0.41 -20.86 -12.90
N GLN A 280 -1.16 -20.30 -11.98
CA GLN A 280 -1.86 -19.02 -12.12
C GLN A 280 -0.90 -17.85 -12.40
N ALA A 281 0.23 -17.78 -11.68
CA ALA A 281 1.24 -16.74 -11.92
C ALA A 281 1.84 -16.80 -13.33
N LYS A 282 2.07 -18.00 -13.86
CA LYS A 282 2.57 -18.20 -15.24
C LYS A 282 1.54 -17.84 -16.31
N GLU A 283 0.28 -18.20 -16.10
CA GLU A 283 -0.82 -17.88 -17.03
C GLU A 283 -1.03 -16.37 -17.16
N LEU A 284 -0.75 -15.60 -16.11
CA LEU A 284 -0.86 -14.15 -16.11
C LEU A 284 0.41 -13.42 -16.60
N GLY A 285 1.44 -14.16 -17.05
CA GLY A 285 2.68 -13.58 -17.62
C GLY A 285 3.52 -12.79 -16.64
N ARG A 286 3.34 -12.98 -15.33
CA ARG A 286 3.96 -12.15 -14.29
C ARG A 286 5.40 -12.55 -14.00
N LYS A 287 6.31 -11.57 -14.15
CA LYS A 287 7.65 -11.60 -13.56
C LYS A 287 7.66 -10.64 -12.37
N THR A 288 7.52 -11.15 -11.18
CA THR A 288 7.63 -10.35 -9.95
C THR A 288 9.12 -10.13 -9.64
N LYS A 289 9.61 -8.90 -9.66
CA LYS A 289 11.01 -8.62 -9.33
C LYS A 289 11.25 -8.79 -7.83
N LEU A 290 12.32 -9.48 -7.46
CA LEU A 290 12.70 -9.81 -6.07
C LEU A 290 13.00 -8.57 -5.18
N HIS A 291 13.25 -7.40 -5.78
CA HIS A 291 13.66 -6.19 -5.06
C HIS A 291 12.62 -5.06 -5.07
N ASP A 292 11.64 -5.10 -6.00
CA ASP A 292 10.55 -4.12 -6.04
C ASP A 292 9.29 -4.77 -5.45
N TRP A 293 9.15 -4.70 -4.14
CA TRP A 293 8.00 -5.19 -3.40
C TRP A 293 6.72 -4.37 -3.63
N LYS A 294 6.81 -3.25 -4.33
CA LYS A 294 5.68 -2.46 -4.84
C LYS A 294 5.76 -2.40 -6.37
N GLU A 295 4.98 -3.22 -7.07
CA GLU A 295 4.79 -3.08 -8.51
C GLU A 295 3.84 -1.90 -8.74
N MET A 296 4.39 -0.75 -9.13
CA MET A 296 3.62 0.46 -9.42
C MET A 296 2.75 0.28 -10.65
N ILE A 297 1.54 0.81 -10.61
CA ILE A 297 0.58 0.78 -11.72
C ILE A 297 0.88 1.92 -12.69
N SER A 298 0.94 1.59 -13.98
CA SER A 298 1.08 2.59 -15.04
C SER A 298 -0.14 3.50 -15.11
N THR A 299 0.08 4.79 -15.35
CA THR A 299 -0.99 5.77 -15.61
C THR A 299 -1.81 5.46 -16.87
N GLN A 300 -1.40 4.48 -17.67
CA GLN A 300 -2.12 4.02 -18.86
C GLN A 300 -3.04 2.83 -18.61
N GLU A 301 -3.05 2.27 -17.39
CA GLU A 301 -3.93 1.15 -17.02
C GLU A 301 -5.39 1.58 -16.98
N GLN A 302 -6.11 1.26 -18.07
CA GLN A 302 -7.48 1.72 -18.29
C GLN A 302 -8.47 1.23 -17.23
N ASP A 303 -8.25 0.06 -16.66
CA ASP A 303 -9.08 -0.48 -15.60
C ASP A 303 -9.00 0.38 -14.34
N ILE A 304 -7.79 0.81 -13.98
CA ILE A 304 -7.56 1.65 -12.80
C ILE A 304 -8.12 3.04 -13.02
N ILE A 305 -7.93 3.62 -14.21
CA ILE A 305 -8.52 4.91 -14.57
C ILE A 305 -10.05 4.85 -14.41
N ARG A 306 -10.72 3.82 -14.95
CA ARG A 306 -12.17 3.64 -14.81
C ARG A 306 -12.63 3.53 -13.36
N ILE A 307 -11.84 2.83 -12.51
CA ILE A 307 -12.15 2.73 -11.08
C ILE A 307 -12.05 4.11 -10.43
N LEU A 308 -10.97 4.86 -10.68
CA LEU A 308 -10.82 6.23 -10.17
C LEU A 308 -11.95 7.13 -10.63
N GLU A 309 -12.29 7.11 -11.92
CA GLU A 309 -13.41 7.88 -12.49
C GLU A 309 -14.75 7.51 -11.85
N SER A 310 -14.95 6.24 -11.45
CA SER A 310 -16.19 5.83 -10.80
C SER A 310 -16.38 6.43 -9.39
N PHE A 311 -15.31 6.91 -8.77
CA PHE A 311 -15.35 7.63 -7.49
C PHE A 311 -15.67 9.12 -7.64
N VAL A 312 -15.72 9.62 -8.88
CA VAL A 312 -16.02 11.03 -9.18
C VAL A 312 -17.51 11.13 -9.53
N PRO A 313 -18.34 11.82 -8.71
CA PRO A 313 -19.75 12.00 -9.01
C PRO A 313 -19.94 12.79 -10.31
N TYR A 314 -20.92 12.39 -11.10
CA TYR A 314 -21.17 12.96 -12.45
C TYR A 314 -21.51 14.47 -12.43
N HIS A 315 -21.79 15.06 -11.27
CA HIS A 315 -22.30 16.43 -11.15
C HIS A 315 -21.31 17.49 -10.65
N ASP A 316 -20.23 17.10 -9.98
CA ASP A 316 -19.39 18.10 -9.29
C ASP A 316 -18.21 18.64 -10.14
N ASP A 317 -17.84 17.97 -11.24
CA ASP A 317 -16.66 18.34 -12.04
C ASP A 317 -16.89 18.33 -13.57
N LEU A 318 -18.03 18.80 -14.03
CA LEU A 318 -18.30 18.93 -15.47
C LEU A 318 -17.20 19.71 -16.19
N GLN A 319 -16.63 20.72 -15.55
CA GLN A 319 -15.58 21.56 -16.11
C GLN A 319 -14.23 20.80 -16.17
N TYR A 320 -13.89 20.04 -15.14
CA TYR A 320 -12.68 19.22 -15.13
C TYR A 320 -12.76 18.07 -16.14
N LYS A 321 -13.90 17.39 -16.21
CA LYS A 321 -14.12 16.30 -17.18
C LYS A 321 -14.07 16.79 -18.62
N VAL A 322 -14.63 17.95 -18.90
CA VAL A 322 -14.54 18.61 -20.23
C VAL A 322 -13.10 19.00 -20.57
N GLU A 323 -12.32 19.46 -19.60
CA GLU A 323 -10.90 19.78 -19.81
C GLU A 323 -10.03 18.53 -19.92
N LEU A 324 -10.32 17.49 -19.16
CA LEU A 324 -9.70 16.18 -19.26
C LEU A 324 -9.94 15.54 -20.62
N ASP A 325 -11.17 15.55 -21.10
CA ASP A 325 -11.53 15.04 -22.44
C ASP A 325 -10.85 15.82 -23.56
N LYS A 326 -10.75 17.14 -23.43
CA LYS A 326 -10.00 17.98 -24.38
C LYS A 326 -8.50 17.70 -24.37
N ALA A 327 -7.90 17.50 -23.20
CA ALA A 327 -6.49 17.16 -23.07
C ALA A 327 -6.19 15.77 -23.65
N ASN A 328 -7.04 14.78 -23.35
CA ASN A 328 -6.95 13.44 -23.91
C ASN A 328 -7.12 13.41 -25.43
N GLN A 329 -8.05 14.17 -25.99
CA GLN A 329 -8.22 14.31 -27.44
C GLN A 329 -6.98 14.96 -28.10
N LYS A 330 -6.40 15.97 -27.45
CA LYS A 330 -5.18 16.62 -27.91
C LYS A 330 -3.99 15.67 -27.90
N LEU A 331 -3.86 14.89 -26.84
CA LEU A 331 -2.81 13.85 -26.71
C LEU A 331 -2.95 12.75 -27.77
N GLN A 332 -4.16 12.29 -28.04
CA GLN A 332 -4.42 11.30 -29.09
C GLN A 332 -4.11 11.86 -30.50
N THR A 333 -4.39 13.13 -30.73
CA THR A 333 -4.07 13.81 -31.98
C THR A 333 -2.55 13.91 -32.19
N VAL A 334 -1.80 14.31 -31.15
CA VAL A 334 -0.34 14.37 -31.18
C VAL A 334 0.28 12.98 -31.37
N LYS A 335 -0.22 11.96 -30.66
CA LYS A 335 0.23 10.56 -30.86
C LYS A 335 -0.01 10.06 -32.29
N LYS A 336 -1.14 10.45 -32.91
CA LYS A 336 -1.44 10.10 -34.29
C LYS A 336 -0.50 10.80 -35.29
N GLN A 337 -0.18 12.07 -35.04
CA GLN A 337 0.75 12.84 -35.84
C GLN A 337 2.19 12.32 -35.72
N LEU A 338 2.63 11.96 -34.51
CA LEU A 338 3.94 11.34 -34.29
C LEU A 338 4.05 9.99 -35.01
N LYS A 339 3.00 9.14 -34.96
CA LYS A 339 2.98 7.86 -35.70
C LYS A 339 3.05 8.06 -37.21
N SER A 340 2.41 9.10 -37.78
CA SER A 340 2.52 9.38 -39.22
C SER A 340 3.92 9.86 -39.61
N VAL A 341 4.56 10.71 -38.80
CA VAL A 341 5.92 11.18 -39.04
C VAL A 341 6.95 10.03 -38.95
N VAL A 342 6.80 9.13 -37.98
CA VAL A 342 7.67 7.94 -37.84
C VAL A 342 7.44 6.93 -38.98
N ALA A 343 6.27 6.89 -39.59
CA ALA A 343 5.98 6.01 -40.74
C ALA A 343 6.48 6.57 -42.08
N GLU A 344 6.84 7.84 -42.13
CA GLU A 344 7.41 8.53 -43.31
C GLU A 344 8.95 8.63 -43.27
N LEU A 345 9.58 8.21 -42.17
CA LEU A 345 11.03 8.05 -42.00
C LEU A 345 11.45 6.59 -42.17
#